data_45ca7eb25696dcd5d25c469bfbec5291
#
_entry.id   45ca7eb25696dcd5d25c469bfbec5291
#
_cell.length_a   1.000
_cell.length_b   1.000
_cell.length_c   1.000
_cell.angle_alpha   90.00
_cell.angle_beta   90.00
_cell.angle_gamma   90.00
#
_symmetry.space_group_name_H-M   'P 1'
#
loop_
_entity.id
_entity.type
_entity.pdbx_description
1 polymer ?
#
loop_
_entity_poly.entity_id
_entity_poly.type
_entity_poly.pdbx_seq_one_letter_code
_entity_poly.pdbx_strand_id
1 'polypeptide(L)'
;MSESIIIQPYTSKYQQQVVDLILHIQQQEYQIPITEKDQPDLFKIENFYQQGNGNFWVAVCNEKVVGSVALIDIGSRQVALRKMFVAKSYRGATFKTAYRLLHTAIAWAKEKEVEGIYLGTTLQYRAAHRFYEKNGFQAIDKEKLPANFPVMNVDKKFYTYGV
;
A
#
# COMPACT_ATOMS: atom_id res chain seq x y z
N MET A 1 -19.10 16.98 -15.06
CA MET A 1 -18.24 17.21 -13.93
C MET A 1 -17.13 16.20 -13.86
N SER A 2 -15.92 16.67 -13.81
CA SER A 2 -14.79 15.76 -13.71
C SER A 2 -14.64 15.29 -12.27
N GLU A 3 -14.27 14.02 -12.11
CA GLU A 3 -13.92 13.48 -10.81
C GLU A 3 -12.47 13.81 -10.54
N SER A 4 -12.24 14.57 -9.48
CA SER A 4 -10.90 14.96 -9.08
C SER A 4 -10.45 14.10 -7.92
N ILE A 5 -9.33 13.41 -8.10
CA ILE A 5 -8.76 12.55 -7.06
C ILE A 5 -7.63 13.29 -6.36
N ILE A 6 -7.69 13.34 -5.05
CA ILE A 6 -6.68 13.99 -4.22
C ILE A 6 -5.95 12.92 -3.41
N ILE A 7 -4.62 12.92 -3.49
CA ILE A 7 -3.80 12.02 -2.66
C ILE A 7 -3.38 12.82 -1.43
N GLN A 8 -3.67 12.30 -0.26
CA GLN A 8 -3.36 13.00 0.99
C GLN A 8 -3.03 12.01 2.10
N PRO A 9 -2.29 12.47 3.13
CA PRO A 9 -2.04 11.61 4.28
C PRO A 9 -3.36 11.21 4.96
N TYR A 10 -3.39 9.99 5.45
CA TYR A 10 -4.53 9.46 6.19
C TYR A 10 -4.81 10.28 7.44
N THR A 11 -6.09 10.49 7.73
CA THR A 11 -6.56 10.98 9.02
C THR A 11 -7.70 10.07 9.50
N SER A 12 -7.94 10.07 10.81
CA SER A 12 -8.86 9.13 11.44
C SER A 12 -10.30 9.21 10.91
N LYS A 13 -10.70 10.33 10.32
CA LYS A 13 -12.05 10.44 9.76
C LYS A 13 -12.30 9.46 8.62
N TYR A 14 -11.24 8.93 8.02
CA TYR A 14 -11.33 7.97 6.92
C TYR A 14 -11.20 6.51 7.35
N GLN A 15 -11.06 6.24 8.66
CA GLN A 15 -10.77 4.88 9.12
C GLN A 15 -11.77 3.85 8.59
N GLN A 16 -13.06 4.08 8.75
CA GLN A 16 -14.07 3.10 8.33
C GLN A 16 -14.05 2.90 6.82
N GLN A 17 -13.88 3.98 6.06
CA GLN A 17 -13.81 3.88 4.61
C GLN A 17 -12.60 3.07 4.14
N VAL A 18 -11.45 3.24 4.80
CA VAL A 18 -10.24 2.47 4.48
C VAL A 18 -10.46 0.99 4.76
N VAL A 19 -11.01 0.67 5.93
CA VAL A 19 -11.32 -0.72 6.30
C VAL A 19 -12.26 -1.35 5.26
N ASP A 20 -13.35 -0.66 4.95
CA ASP A 20 -14.34 -1.17 4.00
C ASP A 20 -13.76 -1.38 2.61
N LEU A 21 -12.96 -0.43 2.12
CA LEU A 21 -12.32 -0.54 0.81
C LEU A 21 -11.41 -1.77 0.73
N ILE A 22 -10.52 -1.90 1.72
CA ILE A 22 -9.52 -2.97 1.71
C ILE A 22 -10.18 -4.33 1.84
N LEU A 23 -11.12 -4.49 2.79
CA LEU A 23 -11.81 -5.77 2.98
C LEU A 23 -12.64 -6.14 1.75
N HIS A 24 -13.31 -5.18 1.12
CA HIS A 24 -14.08 -5.46 -0.08
C HIS A 24 -13.19 -6.03 -1.18
N ILE A 25 -12.05 -5.41 -1.43
CA ILE A 25 -11.13 -5.87 -2.47
C ILE A 25 -10.59 -7.25 -2.13
N GLN A 26 -10.14 -7.45 -0.89
CA GLN A 26 -9.56 -8.72 -0.47
C GLN A 26 -10.59 -9.85 -0.49
N GLN A 27 -11.74 -9.66 0.10
CA GLN A 27 -12.71 -10.72 0.33
C GLN A 27 -13.65 -10.91 -0.84
N GLN A 28 -14.20 -9.82 -1.39
CA GLN A 28 -15.24 -9.92 -2.43
C GLN A 28 -14.63 -9.98 -3.82
N GLU A 29 -13.63 -9.17 -4.10
CA GLU A 29 -13.06 -9.12 -5.44
C GLU A 29 -12.09 -10.26 -5.72
N TYR A 30 -11.22 -10.59 -4.76
CA TYR A 30 -10.16 -11.60 -4.92
C TYR A 30 -10.37 -12.86 -4.10
N GLN A 31 -11.39 -12.90 -3.25
CA GLN A 31 -11.74 -14.06 -2.42
C GLN A 31 -10.55 -14.58 -1.60
N ILE A 32 -9.76 -13.67 -1.04
CA ILE A 32 -8.63 -14.01 -0.19
C ILE A 32 -9.16 -14.25 1.22
N PRO A 33 -8.73 -15.34 1.89
CA PRO A 33 -9.23 -15.70 3.23
C PRO A 33 -8.56 -14.86 4.32
N ILE A 34 -8.82 -13.56 4.32
CA ILE A 34 -8.29 -12.62 5.29
C ILE A 34 -9.45 -11.80 5.86
N THR A 35 -9.38 -11.49 7.16
CA THR A 35 -10.46 -10.79 7.87
C THR A 35 -9.89 -9.57 8.59
N GLU A 36 -10.80 -8.78 9.21
CA GLU A 36 -10.40 -7.67 10.08
C GLU A 36 -9.49 -8.14 11.21
N LYS A 37 -9.75 -9.32 11.75
CA LYS A 37 -8.97 -9.87 12.88
C LYS A 37 -7.51 -10.12 12.50
N ASP A 38 -7.28 -10.40 11.22
CA ASP A 38 -5.92 -10.61 10.71
C ASP A 38 -5.19 -9.31 10.45
N GLN A 39 -5.90 -8.18 10.54
CA GLN A 39 -5.38 -6.86 10.19
C GLN A 39 -5.72 -5.84 11.26
N PRO A 40 -5.26 -6.05 12.52
CA PRO A 40 -5.54 -5.08 13.58
C PRO A 40 -4.90 -3.72 13.32
N ASP A 41 -3.88 -3.66 12.47
CA ASP A 41 -3.24 -2.42 12.05
C ASP A 41 -4.22 -1.43 11.42
N LEU A 42 -5.28 -1.91 10.76
CA LEU A 42 -6.27 -1.04 10.13
C LEU A 42 -7.10 -0.22 11.14
N PHE A 43 -7.08 -0.61 12.41
CA PHE A 43 -7.80 0.08 13.46
C PHE A 43 -6.90 0.94 14.34
N LYS A 44 -5.62 1.08 13.96
CA LYS A 44 -4.65 1.92 14.66
C LYS A 44 -3.59 2.43 13.66
N ILE A 45 -4.08 2.94 12.54
CA ILE A 45 -3.23 3.36 11.42
C ILE A 45 -2.21 4.41 11.86
N GLU A 46 -2.63 5.40 12.66
CA GLU A 46 -1.73 6.45 13.12
C GLU A 46 -0.57 5.88 13.93
N ASN A 47 -0.86 5.01 14.87
CA ASN A 47 0.16 4.45 15.75
C ASN A 47 1.00 3.37 15.08
N PHE A 48 0.45 2.70 14.08
CA PHE A 48 1.14 1.60 13.41
C PHE A 48 1.98 2.07 12.22
N TYR A 49 1.42 2.96 11.39
CA TYR A 49 2.08 3.38 10.14
C TYR A 49 2.68 4.78 10.20
N GLN A 50 2.00 5.71 10.84
CA GLN A 50 2.41 7.12 10.82
C GLN A 50 3.40 7.43 11.91
N GLN A 51 4.46 6.63 11.98
CA GLN A 51 5.53 6.73 12.96
C GLN A 51 6.87 6.63 12.22
N GLY A 52 7.90 7.32 12.72
CA GLY A 52 9.22 7.28 12.12
C GLY A 52 9.18 7.68 10.65
N ASN A 53 9.75 6.87 9.80
CA ASN A 53 9.77 7.11 8.35
C ASN A 53 8.57 6.49 7.63
N GLY A 54 7.60 5.96 8.38
CA GLY A 54 6.37 5.42 7.81
C GLY A 54 5.30 6.48 7.62
N ASN A 55 4.27 6.14 6.86
CA ASN A 55 3.08 6.97 6.71
C ASN A 55 1.98 6.14 6.03
N PHE A 56 0.82 6.73 5.90
CA PHE A 56 -0.33 6.10 5.24
C PHE A 56 -1.04 7.18 4.44
N TRP A 57 -1.33 6.90 3.16
CA TRP A 57 -2.01 7.86 2.29
C TRP A 57 -3.32 7.28 1.77
N VAL A 58 -4.25 8.18 1.49
CA VAL A 58 -5.52 7.82 0.86
C VAL A 58 -5.70 8.64 -0.41
N ALA A 59 -6.36 8.04 -1.38
CA ALA A 59 -6.85 8.73 -2.56
C ALA A 59 -8.33 9.00 -2.32
N VAL A 60 -8.72 10.28 -2.40
CA VAL A 60 -10.07 10.71 -2.06
C VAL A 60 -10.70 11.37 -3.27
N CYS A 61 -11.92 10.97 -3.59
CA CYS A 61 -12.71 11.56 -4.65
C CYS A 61 -14.10 11.88 -4.09
N ASN A 62 -14.45 13.18 -4.06
CA ASN A 62 -15.73 13.63 -3.52
C ASN A 62 -16.00 13.08 -2.12
N GLU A 63 -15.06 13.27 -1.20
CA GLU A 63 -15.14 12.82 0.20
C GLU A 63 -15.13 11.30 0.38
N LYS A 64 -14.94 10.54 -0.70
CA LYS A 64 -14.93 9.09 -0.65
C LYS A 64 -13.52 8.55 -0.86
N VAL A 65 -13.07 7.64 0.00
CA VAL A 65 -11.78 6.96 -0.17
C VAL A 65 -11.88 5.95 -1.30
N VAL A 66 -11.04 6.14 -2.32
CA VAL A 66 -11.01 5.25 -3.49
C VAL A 66 -9.69 4.53 -3.65
N GLY A 67 -8.74 4.78 -2.78
CA GLY A 67 -7.45 4.08 -2.81
C GLY A 67 -6.64 4.31 -1.55
N SER A 68 -5.63 3.48 -1.35
CA SER A 68 -4.75 3.56 -0.19
C SER A 68 -3.35 3.06 -0.52
N VAL A 69 -2.37 3.49 0.27
CA VAL A 69 -1.02 2.93 0.30
C VAL A 69 -0.38 3.28 1.63
N ALA A 70 0.46 2.39 2.13
CA ALA A 70 1.14 2.59 3.40
C ALA A 70 2.61 2.24 3.31
N LEU A 71 3.43 2.93 4.11
CA LEU A 71 4.80 2.54 4.38
C LEU A 71 4.94 2.35 5.88
N ILE A 72 5.48 1.21 6.29
CA ILE A 72 5.84 0.98 7.69
C ILE A 72 7.36 1.05 7.84
N ASP A 73 7.83 1.81 8.82
CA ASP A 73 9.25 1.90 9.12
C ASP A 73 9.70 0.58 9.74
N ILE A 74 10.65 -0.10 9.09
CA ILE A 74 11.18 -1.37 9.59
C ILE A 74 12.62 -1.24 10.08
N GLY A 75 13.10 0.00 10.25
CA GLY A 75 14.46 0.26 10.74
C GLY A 75 15.50 0.27 9.65
N SER A 76 16.71 0.67 9.99
CA SER A 76 17.86 0.67 9.08
C SER A 76 17.65 1.43 7.77
N ARG A 77 16.88 2.49 7.82
CA ARG A 77 16.50 3.30 6.66
C ARG A 77 15.75 2.49 5.59
N GLN A 78 14.95 1.56 6.04
CA GLN A 78 14.13 0.71 5.17
C GLN A 78 12.69 0.79 5.57
N VAL A 79 11.79 0.66 4.59
CA VAL A 79 10.36 0.63 4.82
C VAL A 79 9.73 -0.53 4.07
N ALA A 80 8.59 -1.01 4.58
CA ALA A 80 7.77 -1.99 3.87
C ALA A 80 6.54 -1.27 3.31
N LEU A 81 6.27 -1.47 2.02
CA LEU A 81 5.07 -0.95 1.38
C LEU A 81 3.94 -1.94 1.58
N ARG A 82 2.82 -1.44 2.06
CA ARG A 82 1.65 -2.26 2.38
C ARG A 82 0.37 -1.52 1.98
N LYS A 83 -0.74 -2.26 1.98
CA LYS A 83 -2.09 -1.70 1.84
C LYS A 83 -2.27 -0.87 0.58
N MET A 84 -1.66 -1.33 -0.53
CA MET A 84 -1.80 -0.69 -1.84
C MET A 84 -3.06 -1.22 -2.51
N PHE A 85 -4.13 -0.46 -2.43
CA PHE A 85 -5.43 -0.85 -2.97
C PHE A 85 -6.09 0.32 -3.68
N VAL A 86 -6.79 0.03 -4.79
CA VAL A 86 -7.56 1.03 -5.53
C VAL A 86 -8.91 0.43 -5.90
N ALA A 87 -9.98 1.17 -5.64
CA ALA A 87 -11.33 0.74 -6.01
C ALA A 87 -11.42 0.51 -7.52
N LYS A 88 -12.12 -0.54 -7.93
CA LYS A 88 -12.16 -0.99 -9.31
C LYS A 88 -12.50 0.12 -10.30
N SER A 89 -13.47 0.97 -9.97
CA SER A 89 -13.90 2.06 -10.85
C SER A 89 -12.87 3.17 -11.05
N TYR A 90 -11.83 3.18 -10.24
CA TYR A 90 -10.80 4.22 -10.26
C TYR A 90 -9.43 3.70 -10.69
N ARG A 91 -9.39 2.49 -11.27
CA ARG A 91 -8.18 1.88 -11.82
C ARG A 91 -7.98 2.31 -13.27
N GLY A 92 -6.76 2.15 -13.74
CA GLY A 92 -6.43 2.33 -15.14
C GLY A 92 -5.81 3.67 -15.46
N ALA A 93 -5.52 3.84 -16.77
CA ALA A 93 -4.74 4.98 -17.25
C ALA A 93 -5.43 6.33 -17.10
N THR A 94 -6.76 6.37 -17.11
CA THR A 94 -7.49 7.63 -17.01
C THR A 94 -7.26 8.35 -15.69
N PHE A 95 -7.33 7.60 -14.58
CA PHE A 95 -7.19 8.19 -13.25
C PHE A 95 -5.77 8.13 -12.71
N LYS A 96 -5.00 7.13 -13.10
CA LYS A 96 -3.63 6.89 -12.61
C LYS A 96 -3.56 6.88 -11.08
N THR A 97 -4.60 6.41 -10.43
CA THR A 97 -4.70 6.45 -8.96
C THR A 97 -3.57 5.67 -8.30
N ALA A 98 -3.33 4.43 -8.75
CA ALA A 98 -2.27 3.59 -8.19
C ALA A 98 -0.90 4.22 -8.41
N TYR A 99 -0.65 4.74 -9.61
CA TYR A 99 0.60 5.41 -9.94
C TYR A 99 0.85 6.60 -9.02
N ARG A 100 -0.18 7.43 -8.82
CA ARG A 100 -0.07 8.62 -7.97
C ARG A 100 0.17 8.26 -6.51
N LEU A 101 -0.52 7.25 -6.01
CA LEU A 101 -0.31 6.75 -4.65
C LEU A 101 1.12 6.24 -4.47
N LEU A 102 1.57 5.38 -5.38
CA LEU A 102 2.91 4.80 -5.31
C LEU A 102 3.99 5.88 -5.34
N HIS A 103 3.88 6.82 -6.27
CA HIS A 103 4.91 7.85 -6.41
C HIS A 103 4.87 8.88 -5.28
N THR A 104 3.71 9.06 -4.63
CA THR A 104 3.63 9.85 -3.40
C THR A 104 4.43 9.17 -2.28
N ALA A 105 4.26 7.86 -2.14
CA ALA A 105 5.01 7.09 -1.14
C ALA A 105 6.51 7.11 -1.42
N ILE A 106 6.90 6.94 -2.68
CA ILE A 106 8.32 6.97 -3.07
C ILE A 106 8.93 8.36 -2.80
N ALA A 107 8.20 9.44 -3.12
CA ALA A 107 8.68 10.80 -2.86
C ALA A 107 8.89 11.04 -1.35
N TRP A 108 7.97 10.54 -0.53
CA TRP A 108 8.11 10.61 0.92
C TRP A 108 9.36 9.85 1.38
N ALA A 109 9.58 8.64 0.86
CA ALA A 109 10.74 7.83 1.21
C ALA A 109 12.04 8.55 0.86
N LYS A 110 12.09 9.20 -0.31
CA LYS A 110 13.26 9.98 -0.72
C LYS A 110 13.51 11.15 0.23
N GLU A 111 12.46 11.87 0.58
CA GLU A 111 12.56 13.00 1.50
C GLU A 111 13.07 12.58 2.87
N LYS A 112 12.66 11.38 3.33
CA LYS A 112 13.08 10.84 4.62
C LYS A 112 14.41 10.09 4.56
N GLU A 113 15.08 10.11 3.42
CA GLU A 113 16.37 9.44 3.21
C GLU A 113 16.30 7.92 3.44
N VAL A 114 15.16 7.33 3.10
CA VAL A 114 14.98 5.88 3.10
C VAL A 114 15.80 5.29 1.97
N GLU A 115 16.47 4.17 2.19
CA GLU A 115 17.34 3.53 1.20
C GLU A 115 16.65 2.47 0.38
N GLY A 116 15.68 1.78 0.95
CA GLY A 116 15.00 0.71 0.26
C GLY A 116 13.56 0.53 0.67
N ILE A 117 12.72 0.18 -0.30
CA ILE A 117 11.32 -0.17 -0.09
C ILE A 117 11.17 -1.65 -0.43
N TYR A 118 10.52 -2.40 0.45
CA TYR A 118 10.26 -3.82 0.26
C TYR A 118 8.77 -4.07 0.35
N LEU A 119 8.28 -5.09 -0.37
CA LEU A 119 6.88 -5.47 -0.25
C LEU A 119 6.69 -6.96 -0.46
N GLY A 120 5.63 -7.49 0.14
CA GLY A 120 5.12 -8.82 -0.11
C GLY A 120 3.70 -8.71 -0.65
N THR A 121 3.32 -9.61 -1.55
CA THR A 121 2.00 -9.59 -2.16
C THR A 121 1.53 -11.01 -2.42
N THR A 122 0.23 -11.16 -2.62
CA THR A 122 -0.35 -12.48 -2.90
C THR A 122 -0.25 -12.80 -4.40
N LEU A 123 -0.31 -14.09 -4.72
CA LEU A 123 -0.22 -14.52 -6.12
C LEU A 123 -1.44 -14.10 -6.94
N GLN A 124 -2.58 -13.88 -6.30
CA GLN A 124 -3.81 -13.49 -6.99
C GLN A 124 -3.74 -12.08 -7.57
N TYR A 125 -2.90 -11.20 -7.03
CA TYR A 125 -2.80 -9.81 -7.46
C TYR A 125 -1.88 -9.63 -8.68
N ARG A 126 -2.19 -10.32 -9.78
CA ARG A 126 -1.33 -10.32 -10.97
C ARG A 126 -1.14 -8.93 -11.59
N ALA A 127 -2.19 -8.14 -11.61
CA ALA A 127 -2.09 -6.77 -12.13
C ALA A 127 -1.16 -5.92 -11.28
N ALA A 128 -1.17 -6.14 -9.95
CA ALA A 128 -0.26 -5.45 -9.05
C ALA A 128 1.19 -5.85 -9.33
N HIS A 129 1.46 -7.13 -9.58
CA HIS A 129 2.80 -7.59 -9.91
C HIS A 129 3.35 -6.84 -11.13
N ARG A 130 2.56 -6.79 -12.21
CA ARG A 130 2.95 -6.07 -13.43
C ARG A 130 3.16 -4.58 -13.16
N PHE A 131 2.30 -4.01 -12.33
CA PHE A 131 2.38 -2.61 -11.94
C PHE A 131 3.69 -2.29 -11.20
N TYR A 132 4.05 -3.11 -10.21
CA TYR A 132 5.30 -2.92 -9.48
C TYR A 132 6.51 -3.05 -10.40
N GLU A 133 6.53 -4.08 -11.24
CA GLU A 133 7.65 -4.30 -12.18
C GLU A 133 7.79 -3.16 -13.16
N LYS A 134 6.67 -2.64 -13.67
CA LYS A 134 6.67 -1.50 -14.58
C LYS A 134 7.18 -0.23 -13.92
N ASN A 135 7.04 -0.11 -12.62
CA ASN A 135 7.45 1.07 -11.87
C ASN A 135 8.79 0.91 -11.16
N GLY A 136 9.61 -0.04 -11.60
CA GLY A 136 10.99 -0.15 -11.15
C GLY A 136 11.24 -1.08 -9.97
N PHE A 137 10.22 -1.78 -9.49
CA PHE A 137 10.41 -2.78 -8.46
C PHE A 137 10.95 -4.07 -9.09
N GLN A 138 11.82 -4.74 -8.37
CA GLN A 138 12.43 -5.99 -8.81
C GLN A 138 12.00 -7.12 -7.89
N ALA A 139 11.66 -8.27 -8.47
CA ALA A 139 11.31 -9.46 -7.70
C ALA A 139 12.55 -9.96 -6.96
N ILE A 140 12.38 -10.35 -5.70
CA ILE A 140 13.45 -10.93 -4.88
C ILE A 140 12.95 -12.16 -4.15
N ASP A 141 13.89 -13.01 -3.77
CA ASP A 141 13.58 -14.20 -2.97
C ASP A 141 13.28 -13.79 -1.52
N LYS A 142 12.43 -14.56 -0.87
CA LYS A 142 12.04 -14.30 0.51
C LYS A 142 13.25 -14.21 1.45
N GLU A 143 14.27 -15.03 1.20
CA GLU A 143 15.49 -15.08 2.02
C GLU A 143 16.30 -13.80 1.95
N LYS A 144 16.07 -12.97 0.92
CA LYS A 144 16.80 -11.71 0.75
C LYS A 144 16.09 -10.51 1.36
N LEU A 145 14.93 -10.73 1.96
CA LEU A 145 14.22 -9.66 2.67
C LEU A 145 14.99 -9.26 3.94
N PRO A 146 14.90 -7.99 4.35
CA PRO A 146 15.46 -7.59 5.64
C PRO A 146 14.87 -8.43 6.78
N ALA A 147 15.68 -8.70 7.80
CA ALA A 147 15.24 -9.51 8.95
C ALA A 147 13.98 -8.94 9.62
N ASN A 148 13.81 -7.62 9.57
CA ASN A 148 12.68 -6.93 10.21
C ASN A 148 11.44 -6.86 9.34
N PHE A 149 11.47 -7.41 8.12
CA PHE A 149 10.32 -7.34 7.22
C PHE A 149 9.16 -8.19 7.76
N PRO A 150 7.98 -7.58 7.97
CA PRO A 150 6.82 -8.29 8.53
C PRO A 150 6.10 -9.08 7.43
N VAL A 151 6.46 -10.36 7.26
CA VAL A 151 5.83 -11.25 6.28
C VAL A 151 4.44 -11.63 6.77
N MET A 152 3.41 -11.45 5.93
CA MET A 152 2.05 -11.89 6.22
C MET A 152 1.82 -13.28 5.61
N ASN A 153 0.88 -14.04 6.18
CA ASN A 153 0.59 -15.41 5.71
C ASN A 153 0.21 -15.47 4.24
N VAL A 154 -0.41 -14.42 3.72
CA VAL A 154 -0.85 -14.38 2.31
C VAL A 154 0.26 -13.94 1.36
N ASP A 155 1.40 -13.48 1.87
CA ASP A 155 2.51 -13.02 1.04
C ASP A 155 3.23 -14.20 0.42
N LYS A 156 3.26 -14.24 -0.92
CA LYS A 156 3.91 -15.32 -1.67
C LYS A 156 4.88 -14.82 -2.72
N LYS A 157 4.88 -13.52 -3.02
CA LYS A 157 5.78 -12.90 -3.97
C LYS A 157 6.31 -11.61 -3.38
N PHE A 158 7.61 -11.33 -3.58
CA PHE A 158 8.27 -10.23 -2.91
C PHE A 158 9.03 -9.35 -3.90
N TYR A 159 9.07 -8.05 -3.61
CA TYR A 159 9.72 -7.06 -4.46
C TYR A 159 10.52 -6.06 -3.64
N THR A 160 11.50 -5.45 -4.27
CA THR A 160 12.28 -4.37 -3.68
C THR A 160 12.44 -3.21 -4.66
N TYR A 161 12.61 -2.02 -4.12
CA TYR A 161 12.87 -0.80 -4.88
C TYR A 161 13.97 -0.01 -4.17
N GLY A 162 15.05 0.31 -4.88
CA GLY A 162 16.13 1.15 -4.35
C GLY A 162 15.76 2.62 -4.48
N VAL A 163 15.69 3.30 -3.36
CA VAL A 163 15.30 4.72 -3.32
C VAL A 163 16.47 5.64 -3.65
#